data_c88702ab6ab0c6685065c25938da9288
#
_entry.id   c88702ab6ab0c6685065c25938da9288
#
_cell.length_a   1.000
_cell.length_b   1.000
_cell.length_c   1.000
_cell.angle_alpha   90.00
_cell.angle_beta   90.00
_cell.angle_gamma   90.00
#
_symmetry.space_group_name_H-M   'P 1'
#
loop_
_entity.id
_entity.type
_entity.pdbx_description
1 polymer ?
#
loop_
_entity_poly.entity_id
_entity_poly.type
_entity_poly.pdbx_seq_one_letter_code
_entity_poly.pdbx_strand_id
1 'polypeptide(L)'
;EIYTLSLHDALPISSWVRASGKVGVGITTSGPGATNAITGIANAHLDSTPLVVITGQVTQQLLGKDSFQEVDVTSITMPITKHNFIIKDITMLAPTIREAFRIAQSGRPGPVVIDVPKDIFMAEAEYAPQEPYSLDGASPRPQRDALNRAARYINRAERPIIYAGGGVLKSGATRELVAFAEKTGIPVANSLMGLGSIPRDNPLSLGLVGMHGSQECNLAVINCDTLIAVGARFSDRVTGNINEFMRDKKIIQIDVDPTEFEKNVEANVHICADVSDALPKLYELVEEKTYPEWYAQIAEWPLPEKSENRDRKSTRLNSSHPAGSR
;
A
#
# COMPACT_ATOMS: atom_id res chain seq x y z
N GLU A 1 15.36 14.72 -2.14
CA GLU A 1 16.72 14.13 -2.10
C GLU A 1 16.82 13.02 -3.15
N ILE A 2 17.88 13.09 -3.96
CA ILE A 2 18.18 12.08 -4.99
C ILE A 2 19.25 11.16 -4.42
N TYR A 3 18.97 9.86 -4.35
CA TYR A 3 19.94 8.88 -3.90
C TYR A 3 20.52 8.13 -5.08
N THR A 4 21.86 8.13 -5.18
CA THR A 4 22.56 7.24 -6.09
C THR A 4 22.59 5.87 -5.44
N LEU A 5 21.91 4.89 -6.03
CA LEU A 5 21.78 3.55 -5.46
C LEU A 5 23.09 2.77 -5.56
N SER A 6 23.70 2.43 -4.44
CA SER A 6 24.57 1.28 -4.31
C SER A 6 23.71 -0.01 -4.23
N LEU A 7 24.37 -1.17 -4.31
CA LEU A 7 23.75 -2.51 -4.34
C LEU A 7 22.64 -2.80 -3.29
N HIS A 8 22.42 -1.92 -2.30
CA HIS A 8 21.55 -2.17 -1.14
C HIS A 8 20.48 -1.09 -0.91
N ASP A 9 20.35 -0.05 -1.76
CA ASP A 9 19.70 1.21 -1.37
C ASP A 9 18.24 1.40 -1.82
N ALA A 10 17.64 0.49 -2.57
CA ALA A 10 16.23 0.63 -3.00
C ALA A 10 15.24 0.52 -1.82
N LEU A 11 15.55 -0.26 -0.78
CA LEU A 11 14.71 -0.38 0.41
C LEU A 11 14.73 0.87 1.29
N PRO A 12 15.89 1.51 1.57
CA PRO A 12 15.95 2.80 2.27
C PRO A 12 15.12 3.91 1.61
N ILE A 13 15.10 3.99 0.27
CA ILE A 13 14.26 4.97 -0.44
C ILE A 13 12.78 4.74 -0.16
N SER A 14 12.31 3.49 -0.20
CA SER A 14 10.92 3.16 0.14
C SER A 14 10.58 3.54 1.59
N SER A 15 11.50 3.37 2.53
CA SER A 15 11.33 3.78 3.92
C SER A 15 11.24 5.30 4.07
N TRP A 16 12.11 6.03 3.35
CA TRP A 16 12.07 7.49 3.33
C TRP A 16 10.75 8.03 2.73
N VAL A 17 10.26 7.43 1.64
CA VAL A 17 8.96 7.77 1.02
C VAL A 17 7.83 7.65 2.03
N ARG A 18 7.81 6.55 2.79
CA ARG A 18 6.77 6.30 3.82
C ARG A 18 6.84 7.32 4.95
N ALA A 19 8.05 7.69 5.37
CA ALA A 19 8.24 8.65 6.45
C ALA A 19 7.96 10.10 6.02
N SER A 20 8.31 10.45 4.78
CA SER A 20 8.19 11.83 4.27
C SER A 20 6.87 12.14 3.57
N GLY A 21 6.16 11.12 3.09
CA GLY A 21 4.98 11.27 2.21
C GLY A 21 5.31 11.78 0.80
N LYS A 22 6.59 11.88 0.43
CA LYS A 22 7.04 12.38 -0.88
C LYS A 22 7.36 11.23 -1.83
N VAL A 23 7.49 11.52 -3.14
CA VAL A 23 7.93 10.53 -4.12
C VAL A 23 9.42 10.27 -3.96
N GLY A 24 9.81 9.01 -3.87
CA GLY A 24 11.21 8.60 -3.87
C GLY A 24 11.81 8.66 -5.27
N VAL A 25 13.09 9.00 -5.35
CA VAL A 25 13.83 8.97 -6.63
C VAL A 25 15.11 8.17 -6.44
N GLY A 26 15.30 7.18 -7.31
CA GLY A 26 16.53 6.40 -7.40
C GLY A 26 17.17 6.53 -8.76
N ILE A 27 18.50 6.57 -8.81
CA ILE A 27 19.26 6.56 -10.07
C ILE A 27 20.28 5.43 -10.01
N THR A 28 20.31 4.59 -11.05
CA THR A 28 21.27 3.47 -11.15
C THR A 28 22.02 3.50 -12.46
N THR A 29 23.20 2.89 -12.48
CA THR A 29 23.88 2.58 -13.74
C THR A 29 23.16 1.46 -14.50
N SER A 30 23.56 1.23 -15.75
CA SER A 30 23.08 0.12 -16.61
C SER A 30 23.43 -1.27 -16.04
N GLY A 31 22.81 -2.29 -16.58
CA GLY A 31 23.10 -3.69 -16.27
C GLY A 31 22.94 -4.01 -14.79
N PRO A 32 24.03 -4.34 -14.07
CA PRO A 32 23.95 -4.77 -12.67
C PRO A 32 23.37 -3.73 -11.74
N GLY A 33 23.51 -2.42 -12.01
CA GLY A 33 22.88 -1.37 -11.22
C GLY A 33 21.36 -1.42 -11.33
N ALA A 34 20.83 -1.55 -12.54
CA ALA A 34 19.41 -1.67 -12.80
C ALA A 34 18.82 -2.97 -12.20
N THR A 35 19.49 -4.11 -12.42
CA THR A 35 18.99 -5.41 -11.89
C THR A 35 18.99 -5.47 -10.37
N ASN A 36 19.94 -4.84 -9.70
CA ASN A 36 19.96 -4.76 -8.24
C ASN A 36 18.80 -3.92 -7.66
N ALA A 37 18.24 -2.98 -8.43
CA ALA A 37 17.08 -2.21 -8.01
C ALA A 37 15.78 -3.01 -8.07
N ILE A 38 15.70 -4.15 -8.78
CA ILE A 38 14.48 -4.92 -9.02
C ILE A 38 13.77 -5.30 -7.72
N THR A 39 14.49 -5.79 -6.72
CA THR A 39 13.89 -6.17 -5.43
C THR A 39 13.21 -4.98 -4.74
N GLY A 40 13.86 -3.80 -4.77
CA GLY A 40 13.28 -2.59 -4.19
C GLY A 40 12.09 -2.06 -4.98
N ILE A 41 12.12 -2.15 -6.31
CA ILE A 41 11.00 -1.79 -7.20
C ILE A 41 9.81 -2.73 -6.93
N ALA A 42 10.04 -4.04 -6.86
CA ALA A 42 8.99 -5.02 -6.54
C ALA A 42 8.37 -4.77 -5.16
N ASN A 43 9.19 -4.47 -4.15
CA ASN A 43 8.70 -4.12 -2.82
C ASN A 43 7.86 -2.83 -2.86
N ALA A 44 8.32 -1.79 -3.56
CA ALA A 44 7.57 -0.54 -3.72
C ALA A 44 6.21 -0.77 -4.42
N HIS A 45 6.17 -1.65 -5.42
CA HIS A 45 4.93 -2.03 -6.10
C HIS A 45 3.94 -2.73 -5.16
N LEU A 46 4.41 -3.75 -4.43
CA LEU A 46 3.59 -4.48 -3.48
C LEU A 46 3.08 -3.60 -2.33
N ASP A 47 3.89 -2.66 -1.87
CA ASP A 47 3.53 -1.75 -0.79
C ASP A 47 2.86 -0.45 -1.27
N SER A 48 2.60 -0.34 -2.59
CA SER A 48 1.99 0.88 -3.18
C SER A 48 2.78 2.14 -2.81
N THR A 49 4.11 2.10 -2.94
CA THR A 49 5.01 3.21 -2.61
C THR A 49 5.36 3.99 -3.87
N PRO A 50 5.09 5.31 -3.96
CA PRO A 50 5.41 6.10 -5.14
C PRO A 50 6.93 6.26 -5.28
N LEU A 51 7.49 5.71 -6.35
CA LEU A 51 8.92 5.68 -6.62
C LEU A 51 9.18 5.94 -8.11
N VAL A 52 10.11 6.81 -8.42
CA VAL A 52 10.63 7.00 -9.78
C VAL A 52 12.07 6.50 -9.80
N VAL A 53 12.34 5.49 -10.62
CA VAL A 53 13.70 4.93 -10.79
C VAL A 53 14.20 5.26 -12.19
N ILE A 54 15.34 5.95 -12.25
CA ILE A 54 16.03 6.27 -13.50
C ILE A 54 17.19 5.31 -13.64
N THR A 55 17.16 4.50 -14.69
CA THR A 55 18.22 3.54 -14.99
C THR A 55 19.04 4.03 -16.17
N GLY A 56 20.37 3.88 -16.08
CA GLY A 56 21.22 4.04 -17.24
C GLY A 56 21.07 2.86 -18.21
N GLN A 57 21.31 3.09 -19.49
CA GLN A 57 21.30 2.07 -20.52
C GLN A 57 22.48 2.26 -21.49
N VAL A 58 22.82 1.24 -22.28
CA VAL A 58 23.76 1.37 -23.36
C VAL A 58 23.27 2.38 -24.39
N THR A 59 24.09 2.81 -25.35
CA THR A 59 23.65 3.70 -26.44
C THR A 59 22.55 3.04 -27.27
N GLN A 60 21.67 3.84 -27.87
CA GLN A 60 20.54 3.34 -28.66
C GLN A 60 20.96 2.37 -29.78
N GLN A 61 22.16 2.56 -30.36
CA GLN A 61 22.71 1.70 -31.40
C GLN A 61 23.05 0.29 -30.91
N LEU A 62 23.27 0.14 -29.61
CA LEU A 62 23.67 -1.14 -28.98
C LEU A 62 22.48 -1.87 -28.34
N LEU A 63 21.31 -1.28 -28.30
CA LEU A 63 20.10 -1.91 -27.75
C LEU A 63 19.72 -3.18 -28.53
N GLY A 64 19.47 -4.28 -27.82
CA GLY A 64 19.13 -5.58 -28.41
C GLY A 64 20.31 -6.32 -29.07
N LYS A 65 21.54 -6.01 -28.67
CA LYS A 65 22.75 -6.60 -29.25
C LYS A 65 23.61 -7.35 -28.25
N ASP A 66 23.10 -7.67 -27.08
CA ASP A 66 23.84 -8.35 -26.00
C ASP A 66 25.15 -7.63 -25.64
N SER A 67 25.09 -6.30 -25.63
CA SER A 67 26.26 -5.45 -25.39
C SER A 67 26.67 -5.51 -23.90
N PHE A 68 27.90 -5.13 -23.59
CA PHE A 68 28.38 -5.10 -22.21
C PHE A 68 27.50 -4.27 -21.31
N GLN A 69 26.98 -4.87 -20.22
CA GLN A 69 26.04 -4.29 -19.27
C GLN A 69 24.68 -3.84 -19.88
N GLU A 70 24.31 -4.39 -21.02
CA GLU A 70 22.96 -4.25 -21.54
C GLU A 70 22.01 -5.18 -20.80
N VAL A 71 20.85 -4.68 -20.41
CA VAL A 71 19.74 -5.45 -19.85
C VAL A 71 18.43 -4.81 -20.32
N ASP A 72 17.47 -5.62 -20.76
CA ASP A 72 16.13 -5.14 -21.07
C ASP A 72 15.36 -4.83 -19.77
N VAL A 73 15.66 -3.66 -19.19
CA VAL A 73 15.10 -3.20 -17.93
C VAL A 73 13.60 -3.02 -18.04
N THR A 74 13.10 -2.58 -19.19
CA THR A 74 11.67 -2.33 -19.39
C THR A 74 10.86 -3.62 -19.30
N SER A 75 11.31 -4.69 -19.95
CA SER A 75 10.64 -6.00 -19.88
C SER A 75 10.72 -6.62 -18.49
N ILE A 76 11.86 -6.55 -17.82
CA ILE A 76 12.03 -7.10 -16.47
C ILE A 76 11.16 -6.36 -15.45
N THR A 77 11.00 -5.05 -15.57
CA THR A 77 10.27 -4.24 -14.61
C THR A 77 8.78 -4.11 -14.92
N MET A 78 8.33 -4.51 -16.10
CA MET A 78 6.92 -4.41 -16.53
C MET A 78 5.92 -4.97 -15.51
N PRO A 79 6.08 -6.18 -14.94
CA PRO A 79 5.11 -6.76 -14.01
C PRO A 79 5.16 -6.15 -12.60
N ILE A 80 6.16 -5.35 -12.28
CA ILE A 80 6.41 -4.79 -10.94
C ILE A 80 6.41 -3.26 -10.91
N THR A 81 5.91 -2.63 -11.97
CA THR A 81 5.80 -1.16 -12.09
C THR A 81 4.41 -0.75 -12.54
N LYS A 82 4.05 0.49 -12.28
CA LYS A 82 2.84 1.09 -12.87
C LYS A 82 3.05 1.42 -14.34
N HIS A 83 4.25 1.84 -14.67
CA HIS A 83 4.67 2.13 -16.05
C HIS A 83 6.18 2.16 -16.15
N ASN A 84 6.69 1.93 -17.37
CA ASN A 84 8.11 2.11 -17.71
C ASN A 84 8.25 2.83 -19.04
N PHE A 85 9.30 3.60 -19.12
CA PHE A 85 9.68 4.38 -20.29
C PHE A 85 11.08 4.02 -20.72
N ILE A 86 11.36 4.08 -22.01
CA ILE A 86 12.71 4.19 -22.57
C ILE A 86 12.80 5.50 -23.36
N ILE A 87 13.78 6.34 -23.03
CA ILE A 87 13.95 7.64 -23.68
C ILE A 87 14.78 7.48 -24.96
N LYS A 88 14.20 7.80 -26.08
CA LYS A 88 14.87 7.73 -27.39
C LYS A 88 15.18 9.11 -28.01
N ASP A 89 14.67 10.18 -27.42
CA ASP A 89 14.85 11.56 -27.83
C ASP A 89 15.03 12.44 -26.60
N ILE A 90 16.09 13.25 -26.56
CA ILE A 90 16.40 14.13 -25.44
C ILE A 90 15.28 15.14 -25.16
N THR A 91 14.53 15.56 -26.16
CA THR A 91 13.40 16.50 -26.00
C THR A 91 12.25 15.89 -25.18
N MET A 92 12.16 14.55 -25.15
CA MET A 92 11.17 13.82 -24.37
C MET A 92 11.58 13.57 -22.91
N LEU A 93 12.83 13.82 -22.52
CA LEU A 93 13.32 13.53 -21.18
C LEU A 93 12.53 14.28 -20.11
N ALA A 94 12.43 15.59 -20.20
CA ALA A 94 11.73 16.40 -19.20
C ALA A 94 10.21 16.12 -19.15
N PRO A 95 9.47 16.04 -20.26
CA PRO A 95 8.07 15.61 -20.25
C PRO A 95 7.87 14.22 -19.63
N THR A 96 8.73 13.24 -19.96
CA THR A 96 8.62 11.87 -19.42
C THR A 96 8.88 11.84 -17.92
N ILE A 97 9.86 12.56 -17.42
CA ILE A 97 10.10 12.67 -15.97
C ILE A 97 8.84 13.21 -15.26
N ARG A 98 8.23 14.28 -15.76
CA ARG A 98 6.99 14.83 -15.19
C ARG A 98 5.87 13.79 -15.17
N GLU A 99 5.67 13.10 -16.29
CA GLU A 99 4.64 12.08 -16.43
C GLU A 99 4.90 10.89 -15.50
N ALA A 100 6.15 10.48 -15.32
CA ALA A 100 6.53 9.42 -14.38
C ALA A 100 6.16 9.78 -12.94
N PHE A 101 6.42 11.01 -12.51
CA PHE A 101 6.01 11.48 -11.18
C PHE A 101 4.49 11.52 -11.03
N ARG A 102 3.77 11.96 -12.06
CA ARG A 102 2.30 11.97 -12.08
C ARG A 102 1.73 10.54 -11.97
N ILE A 103 2.24 9.61 -12.78
CA ILE A 103 1.81 8.21 -12.76
C ILE A 103 2.12 7.57 -11.40
N ALA A 104 3.33 7.80 -10.86
CA ALA A 104 3.73 7.21 -9.58
C ALA A 104 2.77 7.54 -8.44
N GLN A 105 2.15 8.72 -8.47
CA GLN A 105 1.26 9.22 -7.41
C GLN A 105 -0.23 9.03 -7.71
N SER A 106 -0.63 8.89 -8.97
CA SER A 106 -2.04 8.81 -9.37
C SER A 106 -2.70 7.52 -8.91
N GLY A 107 -3.98 7.56 -8.50
CA GLY A 107 -4.74 6.40 -8.06
C GLY A 107 -4.01 5.61 -6.96
N ARG A 108 -3.84 4.29 -7.12
CA ARG A 108 -2.95 3.52 -6.26
C ARG A 108 -1.50 3.90 -6.54
N PRO A 109 -0.75 4.46 -5.58
CA PRO A 109 0.65 4.82 -5.79
C PRO A 109 1.53 3.59 -6.10
N GLY A 110 2.63 3.82 -6.82
CA GLY A 110 3.55 2.73 -7.15
C GLY A 110 4.76 3.20 -7.95
N PRO A 111 5.71 2.30 -8.24
CA PRO A 111 6.94 2.62 -8.93
C PRO A 111 6.74 2.84 -10.43
N VAL A 112 7.55 3.75 -10.99
CA VAL A 112 7.73 3.97 -12.42
C VAL A 112 9.22 3.94 -12.73
N VAL A 113 9.59 3.30 -13.84
CA VAL A 113 10.97 3.21 -14.30
C VAL A 113 11.16 4.03 -15.56
N ILE A 114 12.29 4.75 -15.64
CA ILE A 114 12.71 5.50 -16.82
C ILE A 114 14.10 5.00 -17.21
N ASP A 115 14.19 4.27 -18.31
CA ASP A 115 15.43 3.77 -18.85
C ASP A 115 16.01 4.76 -19.85
N VAL A 116 17.24 5.24 -19.61
CA VAL A 116 17.84 6.35 -20.35
C VAL A 116 19.14 5.89 -20.99
N PRO A 117 19.19 5.77 -22.33
CA PRO A 117 20.41 5.47 -23.07
C PRO A 117 21.52 6.49 -22.86
N LYS A 118 22.77 6.02 -22.89
CA LYS A 118 23.97 6.83 -22.65
C LYS A 118 24.08 8.03 -23.60
N ASP A 119 23.74 7.85 -24.87
CA ASP A 119 23.74 8.93 -25.85
C ASP A 119 22.73 10.03 -25.55
N ILE A 120 21.59 9.67 -24.95
CA ILE A 120 20.61 10.64 -24.45
C ILE A 120 21.13 11.40 -23.22
N PHE A 121 21.81 10.72 -22.28
CA PHE A 121 22.45 11.41 -21.13
C PHE A 121 23.55 12.39 -21.55
N MET A 122 24.17 12.17 -22.71
CA MET A 122 25.22 13.04 -23.25
C MET A 122 24.71 14.13 -24.19
N ALA A 123 23.43 14.04 -24.57
CA ALA A 123 22.82 15.00 -25.49
C ALA A 123 22.44 16.32 -24.77
N GLU A 124 22.44 17.39 -25.52
CA GLU A 124 22.01 18.73 -25.06
C GLU A 124 20.69 19.12 -25.71
N ALA A 125 19.81 19.75 -24.93
CA ALA A 125 18.53 20.30 -25.40
C ALA A 125 18.18 21.59 -24.66
N GLU A 126 17.43 22.46 -25.31
CA GLU A 126 16.83 23.61 -24.65
C GLU A 126 15.75 23.14 -23.67
N TYR A 127 15.78 23.67 -22.47
CA TYR A 127 14.80 23.40 -21.42
C TYR A 127 14.04 24.66 -21.02
N ALA A 128 12.74 24.62 -21.17
CA ALA A 128 11.84 25.63 -20.60
C ALA A 128 11.14 25.07 -19.35
N PRO A 129 11.27 25.70 -18.17
CA PRO A 129 10.50 25.33 -17.00
C PRO A 129 9.00 25.37 -17.29
N GLN A 130 8.28 24.38 -16.77
CA GLN A 130 6.83 24.26 -16.91
C GLN A 130 6.20 24.26 -15.53
N GLU A 131 4.92 24.61 -15.46
CA GLU A 131 4.14 24.52 -14.23
C GLU A 131 4.13 23.07 -13.68
N PRO A 132 4.06 22.90 -12.35
CA PRO A 132 3.89 21.58 -11.74
C PRO A 132 2.64 20.86 -12.28
N TYR A 133 2.71 19.54 -12.39
CA TYR A 133 1.52 18.73 -12.75
C TYR A 133 0.50 18.74 -11.61
N SER A 134 -0.79 18.66 -11.96
CA SER A 134 -1.87 18.48 -10.99
C SER A 134 -2.22 16.98 -10.86
N LEU A 135 -2.58 16.58 -9.64
CA LEU A 135 -3.17 15.27 -9.34
C LEU A 135 -4.70 15.34 -9.21
N ASP A 136 -5.30 16.50 -9.46
CA ASP A 136 -6.74 16.70 -9.36
C ASP A 136 -7.48 15.74 -10.31
N GLY A 137 -8.47 15.01 -9.76
CA GLY A 137 -9.24 14.03 -10.52
C GLY A 137 -8.49 12.74 -10.87
N ALA A 138 -7.28 12.53 -10.33
CA ALA A 138 -6.50 11.32 -10.55
C ALA A 138 -7.07 10.07 -9.85
N SER A 139 -7.98 10.24 -8.88
CA SER A 139 -8.66 9.16 -8.16
C SER A 139 -10.13 9.04 -8.60
N PRO A 140 -10.69 7.83 -8.64
CA PRO A 140 -12.10 7.61 -8.93
C PRO A 140 -12.98 8.22 -7.82
N ARG A 141 -14.19 8.67 -8.20
CA ARG A 141 -15.16 9.20 -7.25
C ARG A 141 -16.15 8.14 -6.80
N PRO A 142 -16.53 8.07 -5.52
CA PRO A 142 -17.45 7.06 -5.03
C PRO A 142 -18.85 7.23 -5.64
N GLN A 143 -19.44 6.13 -6.07
CA GLN A 143 -20.79 6.12 -6.62
C GLN A 143 -21.81 6.19 -5.48
N ARG A 144 -22.83 7.05 -5.62
CA ARG A 144 -23.85 7.28 -4.58
C ARG A 144 -24.64 6.01 -4.24
N ASP A 145 -24.92 5.17 -5.22
CA ASP A 145 -25.65 3.90 -4.99
C ASP A 145 -24.81 2.93 -4.13
N ALA A 146 -23.52 2.81 -4.40
CA ALA A 146 -22.60 2.00 -3.60
C ALA A 146 -22.51 2.52 -2.15
N LEU A 147 -22.43 3.84 -1.96
CA LEU A 147 -22.44 4.46 -0.63
C LEU A 147 -23.73 4.17 0.13
N ASN A 148 -24.90 4.31 -0.52
CA ASN A 148 -26.21 4.02 0.07
C ASN A 148 -26.37 2.54 0.44
N ARG A 149 -25.86 1.62 -0.39
CA ARG A 149 -25.85 0.18 -0.10
C ARG A 149 -24.96 -0.12 1.09
N ALA A 150 -23.77 0.45 1.14
CA ALA A 150 -22.83 0.29 2.25
C ALA A 150 -23.44 0.80 3.57
N ALA A 151 -23.99 2.00 3.58
CA ALA A 151 -24.64 2.59 4.76
C ALA A 151 -25.79 1.70 5.28
N ARG A 152 -26.60 1.09 4.39
CA ARG A 152 -27.66 0.17 4.82
C ARG A 152 -27.13 -1.08 5.53
N TYR A 153 -26.00 -1.66 5.08
CA TYR A 153 -25.38 -2.78 5.77
C TYR A 153 -24.80 -2.35 7.11
N ILE A 154 -24.11 -1.22 7.15
CA ILE A 154 -23.49 -0.68 8.37
C ILE A 154 -24.56 -0.39 9.44
N ASN A 155 -25.66 0.29 9.07
CA ASN A 155 -26.74 0.64 10.02
C ASN A 155 -27.48 -0.58 10.56
N ARG A 156 -27.48 -1.72 9.84
CA ARG A 156 -28.12 -2.98 10.26
C ARG A 156 -27.20 -3.93 11.01
N ALA A 157 -25.90 -3.65 11.01
CA ALA A 157 -24.92 -4.52 11.63
C ALA A 157 -25.12 -4.60 13.14
N GLU A 158 -24.88 -5.79 13.69
CA GLU A 158 -24.90 -6.07 15.14
C GLU A 158 -23.49 -6.27 15.69
N ARG A 159 -22.59 -6.81 14.85
CA ARG A 159 -21.18 -7.09 15.19
C ARG A 159 -20.23 -6.59 14.10
N PRO A 160 -20.25 -5.29 13.78
CA PRO A 160 -19.41 -4.76 12.73
C PRO A 160 -17.93 -4.64 13.16
N ILE A 161 -17.05 -4.72 12.17
CA ILE A 161 -15.60 -4.41 12.30
C ILE A 161 -15.16 -3.54 11.13
N ILE A 162 -14.37 -2.51 11.41
CA ILE A 162 -13.60 -1.79 10.40
C ILE A 162 -12.23 -2.49 10.28
N TYR A 163 -11.90 -2.95 9.07
CA TYR A 163 -10.57 -3.47 8.74
C TYR A 163 -9.77 -2.40 8.00
N ALA A 164 -8.91 -1.69 8.74
CA ALA A 164 -8.13 -0.58 8.22
C ALA A 164 -6.80 -1.04 7.61
N GLY A 165 -6.58 -0.68 6.36
CA GLY A 165 -5.36 -0.97 5.63
C GLY A 165 -4.44 0.24 5.43
N GLY A 166 -3.32 0.02 4.74
CA GLY A 166 -2.34 1.07 4.42
C GLY A 166 -2.90 2.19 3.53
N GLY A 167 -4.03 1.96 2.85
CA GLY A 167 -4.71 2.98 2.06
C GLY A 167 -5.21 4.17 2.89
N VAL A 168 -5.59 3.95 4.15
CA VAL A 168 -5.99 5.03 5.07
C VAL A 168 -4.86 6.03 5.30
N LEU A 169 -3.65 5.51 5.57
CA LEU A 169 -2.47 6.37 5.81
C LEU A 169 -2.02 7.07 4.53
N LYS A 170 -2.07 6.37 3.39
CA LYS A 170 -1.63 6.92 2.10
C LYS A 170 -2.56 8.01 1.56
N SER A 171 -3.85 7.91 1.84
CA SER A 171 -4.83 8.94 1.51
C SER A 171 -4.86 10.10 2.52
N GLY A 172 -4.11 10.00 3.64
CA GLY A 172 -4.16 10.97 4.73
C GLY A 172 -5.48 10.97 5.50
N ALA A 173 -6.30 9.91 5.39
CA ALA A 173 -7.67 9.83 5.90
C ALA A 173 -7.77 9.31 7.34
N THR A 174 -6.74 9.49 8.14
CA THR A 174 -6.72 9.05 9.55
C THR A 174 -7.80 9.74 10.38
N ARG A 175 -8.01 11.06 10.19
CA ARG A 175 -9.02 11.82 10.91
C ARG A 175 -10.43 11.39 10.54
N GLU A 176 -10.66 11.16 9.27
CA GLU A 176 -11.94 10.68 8.71
C GLU A 176 -12.26 9.28 9.22
N LEU A 177 -11.27 8.38 9.30
CA LEU A 177 -11.45 7.05 9.86
C LEU A 177 -11.82 7.11 11.35
N VAL A 178 -11.10 7.89 12.13
CA VAL A 178 -11.38 8.06 13.58
C VAL A 178 -12.78 8.62 13.79
N ALA A 179 -13.13 9.70 13.09
CA ALA A 179 -14.46 10.30 13.19
C ALA A 179 -15.57 9.31 12.78
N PHE A 180 -15.35 8.54 11.71
CA PHE A 180 -16.29 7.52 11.25
C PHE A 180 -16.46 6.40 12.30
N ALA A 181 -15.35 5.90 12.86
CA ALA A 181 -15.38 4.87 13.88
C ALA A 181 -16.07 5.36 15.16
N GLU A 182 -15.80 6.58 15.61
CA GLU A 182 -16.40 7.19 16.81
C GLU A 182 -17.89 7.41 16.64
N LYS A 183 -18.34 7.93 15.48
CA LYS A 183 -19.78 8.10 15.19
C LYS A 183 -20.51 6.77 15.19
N THR A 184 -19.94 5.79 14.51
CA THR A 184 -20.59 4.48 14.35
C THR A 184 -20.40 3.54 15.53
N GLY A 185 -19.49 3.84 16.45
CA GLY A 185 -19.12 2.96 17.56
C GLY A 185 -18.50 1.63 17.10
N ILE A 186 -17.92 1.56 15.91
CA ILE A 186 -17.39 0.32 15.32
C ILE A 186 -15.92 0.15 15.68
N PRO A 187 -15.51 -0.99 16.25
CA PRO A 187 -14.11 -1.25 16.55
C PRO A 187 -13.27 -1.43 15.29
N VAL A 188 -11.99 -1.04 15.37
CA VAL A 188 -11.05 -0.97 14.26
C VAL A 188 -9.93 -1.99 14.42
N ALA A 189 -9.83 -2.95 13.50
CA ALA A 189 -8.73 -3.88 13.33
C ALA A 189 -7.78 -3.37 12.24
N ASN A 190 -6.48 -3.37 12.48
CA ASN A 190 -5.49 -2.85 11.53
C ASN A 190 -4.73 -3.99 10.83
N SER A 191 -4.52 -3.86 9.53
CA SER A 191 -3.44 -4.59 8.87
C SER A 191 -2.07 -4.08 9.34
N LEU A 192 -0.99 -4.83 9.06
CA LEU A 192 0.37 -4.35 9.38
C LEU A 192 0.64 -2.96 8.78
N MET A 193 0.23 -2.75 7.53
CA MET A 193 0.40 -1.46 6.83
C MET A 193 -0.62 -0.40 7.25
N GLY A 194 -1.66 -0.79 7.98
CA GLY A 194 -2.67 0.10 8.53
C GLY A 194 -2.39 0.54 9.97
N LEU A 195 -1.36 0.01 10.62
CA LEU A 195 -0.99 0.44 11.97
C LEU A 195 -0.69 1.94 12.00
N GLY A 196 -1.34 2.65 12.92
CA GLY A 196 -1.29 4.11 13.01
C GLY A 196 -2.45 4.83 12.32
N SER A 197 -3.38 4.12 11.65
CA SER A 197 -4.60 4.71 11.09
C SER A 197 -5.64 5.09 12.16
N ILE A 198 -5.51 4.53 13.35
CA ILE A 198 -6.22 4.95 14.56
C ILE A 198 -5.22 4.99 15.72
N PRO A 199 -5.29 5.95 16.66
CA PRO A 199 -4.43 5.96 17.84
C PRO A 199 -4.57 4.66 18.64
N ARG A 200 -3.43 4.17 19.15
CA ARG A 200 -3.41 2.89 19.88
C ARG A 200 -4.21 2.93 21.19
N ASP A 201 -4.29 4.08 21.81
CA ASP A 201 -5.02 4.37 23.04
C ASP A 201 -6.50 4.73 22.81
N ASN A 202 -6.93 4.82 21.55
CA ASN A 202 -8.35 4.98 21.25
C ASN A 202 -9.09 3.69 21.65
N PRO A 203 -10.20 3.79 22.44
CA PRO A 203 -10.94 2.62 22.95
C PRO A 203 -11.51 1.73 21.83
N LEU A 204 -11.64 2.23 20.62
CA LEU A 204 -12.10 1.47 19.46
C LEU A 204 -10.98 0.69 18.77
N SER A 205 -9.73 0.88 19.15
CA SER A 205 -8.57 0.21 18.50
C SER A 205 -8.39 -1.21 19.01
N LEU A 206 -8.64 -2.21 18.17
CA LEU A 206 -8.36 -3.62 18.46
C LEU A 206 -6.89 -4.02 18.16
N GLY A 207 -6.13 -3.12 17.50
CA GLY A 207 -4.74 -3.38 17.13
C GLY A 207 -4.58 -4.19 15.84
N LEU A 208 -3.57 -5.05 15.79
CA LEU A 208 -3.16 -5.80 14.59
C LEU A 208 -3.99 -7.07 14.41
N VAL A 209 -4.49 -7.30 13.20
CA VAL A 209 -5.13 -8.55 12.75
C VAL A 209 -4.19 -9.37 11.87
N GLY A 210 -4.42 -10.66 11.80
CA GLY A 210 -3.70 -11.61 10.96
C GLY A 210 -2.70 -12.48 11.74
N MET A 211 -1.74 -13.08 11.04
CA MET A 211 -0.79 -14.07 11.59
C MET A 211 -0.02 -13.56 12.83
N HIS A 212 0.27 -12.27 12.88
CA HIS A 212 0.98 -11.61 13.98
C HIS A 212 0.04 -10.75 14.85
N GLY A 213 -1.26 -10.84 14.61
CA GLY A 213 -2.28 -10.12 15.36
C GLY A 213 -2.59 -10.75 16.71
N SER A 214 -3.32 -10.01 17.53
CA SER A 214 -3.81 -10.54 18.81
C SER A 214 -4.95 -11.54 18.57
N GLN A 215 -5.17 -12.42 19.54
CA GLN A 215 -6.24 -13.41 19.44
C GLN A 215 -7.62 -12.75 19.42
N GLU A 216 -7.82 -11.74 20.24
CA GLU A 216 -9.08 -10.98 20.33
C GLU A 216 -9.39 -10.29 19.00
N CYS A 217 -8.40 -9.62 18.40
CA CYS A 217 -8.57 -8.95 17.12
C CYS A 217 -8.92 -9.94 16.00
N ASN A 218 -8.24 -11.09 15.96
CA ASN A 218 -8.50 -12.14 14.98
C ASN A 218 -9.91 -12.74 15.17
N LEU A 219 -10.31 -13.04 16.40
CA LEU A 219 -11.64 -13.57 16.71
C LEU A 219 -12.74 -12.54 16.41
N ALA A 220 -12.50 -11.25 16.66
CA ALA A 220 -13.42 -10.19 16.30
C ALA A 220 -13.64 -10.14 14.78
N VAL A 221 -12.59 -10.19 13.98
CA VAL A 221 -12.70 -10.20 12.51
C VAL A 221 -13.37 -11.47 11.99
N ILE A 222 -13.11 -12.65 12.61
CA ILE A 222 -13.74 -13.89 12.19
C ILE A 222 -15.23 -13.93 12.53
N ASN A 223 -15.64 -13.43 13.70
CA ASN A 223 -17.01 -13.51 14.20
C ASN A 223 -17.88 -12.27 13.90
N CYS A 224 -17.36 -11.27 13.19
CA CYS A 224 -18.16 -10.13 12.78
C CYS A 224 -19.24 -10.53 11.76
N ASP A 225 -20.36 -9.82 11.76
CA ASP A 225 -21.41 -9.95 10.74
C ASP A 225 -21.23 -9.00 9.56
N THR A 226 -20.51 -7.90 9.78
CA THR A 226 -20.22 -6.89 8.77
C THR A 226 -18.78 -6.43 8.87
N LEU A 227 -18.01 -6.63 7.80
CA LEU A 227 -16.60 -6.22 7.68
C LEU A 227 -16.49 -5.06 6.71
N ILE A 228 -15.97 -3.93 7.17
CA ILE A 228 -15.76 -2.73 6.38
C ILE A 228 -14.26 -2.61 6.10
N ALA A 229 -13.80 -3.10 4.96
CA ALA A 229 -12.41 -3.02 4.55
C ALA A 229 -12.12 -1.64 3.94
N VAL A 230 -11.27 -0.86 4.59
CA VAL A 230 -10.95 0.52 4.23
C VAL A 230 -9.50 0.61 3.79
N GLY A 231 -9.26 0.76 2.48
CA GLY A 231 -7.93 0.81 1.91
C GLY A 231 -7.08 -0.41 2.26
N ALA A 232 -7.72 -1.58 2.34
CA ALA A 232 -7.13 -2.84 2.77
C ALA A 232 -7.26 -3.91 1.68
N ARG A 233 -6.12 -4.51 1.31
CA ARG A 233 -6.08 -5.70 0.47
C ARG A 233 -6.24 -6.93 1.37
N PHE A 234 -7.06 -7.86 0.95
CA PHE A 234 -7.25 -9.11 1.68
C PHE A 234 -6.06 -10.06 1.45
N SER A 235 -4.95 -9.81 2.17
CA SER A 235 -3.77 -10.66 2.11
C SER A 235 -4.02 -12.01 2.79
N ASP A 236 -3.40 -13.06 2.27
CA ASP A 236 -3.39 -14.41 2.84
C ASP A 236 -2.94 -14.44 4.32
N ARG A 237 -2.07 -13.49 4.71
CA ARG A 237 -1.60 -13.33 6.10
C ARG A 237 -2.68 -12.86 7.06
N VAL A 238 -3.77 -12.32 6.54
CA VAL A 238 -4.94 -11.86 7.32
C VAL A 238 -6.11 -12.81 7.14
N THR A 239 -6.42 -13.21 5.90
CA THR A 239 -7.59 -14.03 5.60
C THR A 239 -7.41 -15.49 6.02
N GLY A 240 -6.18 -16.03 5.96
CA GLY A 240 -5.97 -17.45 6.18
C GLY A 240 -6.85 -18.29 5.23
N ASN A 241 -7.73 -19.11 5.80
CA ASN A 241 -8.73 -19.86 5.03
C ASN A 241 -9.87 -18.90 4.61
N ILE A 242 -9.92 -18.57 3.32
CA ILE A 242 -10.88 -17.63 2.76
C ILE A 242 -12.34 -18.05 3.01
N ASN A 243 -12.66 -19.33 2.91
CA ASN A 243 -14.03 -19.81 3.13
C ASN A 243 -14.50 -19.61 4.58
N GLU A 244 -13.61 -19.75 5.54
CA GLU A 244 -13.89 -19.46 6.95
C GLU A 244 -13.94 -17.95 7.21
N PHE A 245 -13.03 -17.23 6.61
CA PHE A 245 -12.97 -15.77 6.74
C PHE A 245 -14.24 -15.08 6.22
N MET A 246 -14.81 -15.56 5.11
CA MET A 246 -16.00 -14.97 4.48
C MET A 246 -17.33 -15.47 5.08
N ARG A 247 -17.30 -16.52 5.89
CA ARG A 247 -18.52 -17.17 6.37
C ARG A 247 -19.42 -16.20 7.14
N ASP A 248 -20.69 -16.18 6.77
CA ASP A 248 -21.80 -15.50 7.48
C ASP A 248 -21.63 -13.98 7.68
N LYS A 249 -20.82 -13.31 6.87
CA LYS A 249 -20.62 -11.86 6.99
C LYS A 249 -20.90 -11.09 5.70
N LYS A 250 -21.24 -9.82 5.85
CA LYS A 250 -21.30 -8.85 4.76
C LYS A 250 -19.98 -8.11 4.67
N ILE A 251 -19.43 -8.03 3.47
CA ILE A 251 -18.14 -7.36 3.22
C ILE A 251 -18.38 -6.13 2.37
N ILE A 252 -17.89 -4.99 2.86
CA ILE A 252 -17.85 -3.71 2.17
C ILE A 252 -16.39 -3.39 1.92
N GLN A 253 -15.99 -3.21 0.68
CA GLN A 253 -14.60 -2.90 0.31
C GLN A 253 -14.50 -1.50 -0.28
N ILE A 254 -13.64 -0.67 0.31
CA ILE A 254 -13.30 0.68 -0.15
C ILE A 254 -11.85 0.64 -0.60
N ASP A 255 -11.61 0.82 -1.88
CA ASP A 255 -10.27 0.86 -2.45
C ASP A 255 -10.21 1.81 -3.65
N VAL A 256 -9.06 2.45 -3.87
CA VAL A 256 -8.84 3.31 -5.02
C VAL A 256 -8.52 2.51 -6.30
N ASP A 257 -8.06 1.27 -6.14
CA ASP A 257 -7.66 0.37 -7.21
C ASP A 257 -8.78 -0.63 -7.52
N PRO A 258 -9.48 -0.49 -8.66
CA PRO A 258 -10.55 -1.40 -9.03
C PRO A 258 -10.07 -2.85 -9.24
N THR A 259 -8.77 -3.08 -9.45
CA THR A 259 -8.21 -4.43 -9.64
C THR A 259 -8.08 -5.23 -8.35
N GLU A 260 -8.24 -4.59 -7.19
CA GLU A 260 -8.26 -5.26 -5.89
C GLU A 260 -9.65 -5.82 -5.53
N PHE A 261 -10.71 -5.42 -6.26
CA PHE A 261 -12.05 -5.98 -6.07
C PHE A 261 -12.15 -7.39 -6.65
N GLU A 262 -12.85 -8.28 -5.95
CA GLU A 262 -13.03 -9.71 -6.31
C GLU A 262 -11.73 -10.51 -6.48
N LYS A 263 -10.58 -9.93 -6.14
CA LYS A 263 -9.29 -10.59 -6.34
C LYS A 263 -9.02 -11.71 -5.34
N ASN A 264 -9.25 -11.46 -4.07
CA ASN A 264 -8.99 -12.40 -2.98
C ASN A 264 -10.26 -12.75 -2.19
N VAL A 265 -11.17 -11.80 -2.07
CA VAL A 265 -12.40 -11.90 -1.28
C VAL A 265 -13.55 -11.30 -2.08
N GLU A 266 -14.65 -12.02 -2.19
CA GLU A 266 -15.88 -11.53 -2.79
C GLU A 266 -16.60 -10.57 -1.83
N ALA A 267 -16.84 -9.33 -2.26
CA ALA A 267 -17.48 -8.33 -1.41
C ALA A 267 -18.92 -8.01 -1.88
N ASN A 268 -19.80 -7.75 -0.90
CA ASN A 268 -21.20 -7.39 -1.16
C ASN A 268 -21.35 -5.96 -1.74
N VAL A 269 -20.40 -5.07 -1.41
CA VAL A 269 -20.37 -3.70 -1.91
C VAL A 269 -18.94 -3.27 -2.18
N HIS A 270 -18.70 -2.76 -3.39
CA HIS A 270 -17.44 -2.12 -3.78
C HIS A 270 -17.63 -0.62 -3.87
N ILE A 271 -16.73 0.14 -3.24
CA ILE A 271 -16.64 1.59 -3.35
C ILE A 271 -15.27 1.92 -3.94
N CYS A 272 -15.24 2.13 -5.26
CA CYS A 272 -14.03 2.52 -5.97
C CYS A 272 -13.80 4.02 -5.77
N ALA A 273 -12.97 4.37 -4.80
CA ALA A 273 -12.66 5.77 -4.46
C ALA A 273 -11.44 5.85 -3.54
N ASP A 274 -10.87 7.06 -3.46
CA ASP A 274 -9.94 7.38 -2.40
C ASP A 274 -10.67 7.36 -1.04
N VAL A 275 -9.98 6.87 -0.01
CA VAL A 275 -10.55 6.77 1.36
C VAL A 275 -10.94 8.14 1.89
N SER A 276 -10.14 9.18 1.60
CA SER A 276 -10.40 10.57 1.99
C SER A 276 -11.66 11.16 1.36
N ASP A 277 -12.12 10.63 0.22
CA ASP A 277 -13.36 11.03 -0.44
C ASP A 277 -14.55 10.13 -0.05
N ALA A 278 -14.33 8.85 0.20
CA ALA A 278 -15.38 7.88 0.50
C ALA A 278 -15.89 8.00 1.95
N LEU A 279 -14.98 8.08 2.94
CA LEU A 279 -15.37 8.09 4.36
C LEU A 279 -16.23 9.30 4.77
N PRO A 280 -15.94 10.55 4.36
CA PRO A 280 -16.81 11.67 4.69
C PRO A 280 -18.22 11.51 4.14
N LYS A 281 -18.37 10.98 2.92
CA LYS A 281 -19.67 10.74 2.31
C LYS A 281 -20.44 9.60 2.98
N LEU A 282 -19.76 8.54 3.42
CA LEU A 282 -20.36 7.48 4.23
C LEU A 282 -20.75 8.00 5.61
N TYR A 283 -19.94 8.86 6.22
CA TYR A 283 -20.23 9.48 7.50
C TYR A 283 -21.58 10.18 7.51
N GLU A 284 -21.95 10.88 6.43
CA GLU A 284 -23.24 11.56 6.30
C GLU A 284 -24.44 10.58 6.21
N LEU A 285 -24.21 9.33 5.81
CA LEU A 285 -25.26 8.34 5.54
C LEU A 285 -25.44 7.31 6.66
N VAL A 286 -24.47 7.19 7.55
CA VAL A 286 -24.53 6.23 8.67
C VAL A 286 -25.10 6.87 9.93
N GLU A 287 -25.77 6.04 10.71
CA GLU A 287 -26.36 6.41 12.01
C GLU A 287 -25.31 6.38 13.11
N GLU A 288 -25.50 7.19 14.13
CA GLU A 288 -24.75 7.09 15.38
C GLU A 288 -25.24 5.86 16.15
N LYS A 289 -24.29 5.02 16.58
CA LYS A 289 -24.61 3.73 17.20
C LYS A 289 -23.52 3.29 18.18
N THR A 290 -23.87 2.39 19.09
CA THR A 290 -22.95 1.73 20.01
C THR A 290 -23.23 0.22 20.03
N TYR A 291 -22.22 -0.59 20.38
CA TYR A 291 -22.34 -2.05 20.37
C TYR A 291 -21.85 -2.66 21.70
N PRO A 292 -22.51 -2.37 22.84
CA PRO A 292 -22.02 -2.79 24.16
C PRO A 292 -21.89 -4.30 24.30
N GLU A 293 -22.82 -5.08 23.75
CA GLU A 293 -22.78 -6.54 23.79
C GLU A 293 -21.62 -7.10 22.95
N TRP A 294 -21.37 -6.49 21.79
CA TRP A 294 -20.26 -6.87 20.94
C TRP A 294 -18.90 -6.59 21.60
N TYR A 295 -18.75 -5.42 22.25
CA TYR A 295 -17.57 -5.11 23.03
C TYR A 295 -17.37 -6.05 24.21
N ALA A 296 -18.44 -6.39 24.93
CA ALA A 296 -18.38 -7.35 26.03
C ALA A 296 -17.89 -8.71 25.52
N GLN A 297 -18.43 -9.18 24.40
CA GLN A 297 -17.99 -10.44 23.78
C GLN A 297 -16.52 -10.42 23.38
N ILE A 298 -16.04 -9.32 22.77
CA ILE A 298 -14.63 -9.17 22.40
C ILE A 298 -13.73 -9.22 23.64
N ALA A 299 -14.16 -8.57 24.74
CA ALA A 299 -13.39 -8.51 25.98
C ALA A 299 -13.34 -9.85 26.74
N GLU A 300 -14.30 -10.75 26.50
CA GLU A 300 -14.32 -12.10 27.09
C GLU A 300 -13.31 -13.07 26.45
N TRP A 301 -12.83 -12.79 25.23
CA TRP A 301 -11.84 -13.64 24.60
C TRP A 301 -10.50 -13.51 25.30
N PRO A 302 -9.90 -14.64 25.76
CA PRO A 302 -8.71 -14.61 26.57
C PRO A 302 -7.52 -14.03 25.81
N LEU A 303 -6.81 -13.10 26.46
CA LEU A 303 -5.44 -12.79 26.06
C LEU A 303 -4.62 -14.09 26.15
N PRO A 304 -3.81 -14.43 25.15
CA PRO A 304 -2.89 -15.55 25.30
C PRO A 304 -2.03 -15.28 26.52
N GLU A 305 -1.98 -16.22 27.49
CA GLU A 305 -1.01 -16.17 28.56
C GLU A 305 0.35 -15.86 27.93
N LYS A 306 1.00 -14.79 28.41
CA LYS A 306 2.38 -14.46 27.98
C LYS A 306 3.19 -15.72 28.26
N SER A 307 3.44 -16.55 27.25
CA SER A 307 4.33 -17.67 27.44
C SER A 307 5.70 -17.08 27.73
N GLU A 308 6.17 -17.23 28.95
CA GLU A 308 7.50 -16.84 29.40
C GLU A 308 8.64 -17.42 28.53
N ASN A 309 8.29 -18.31 27.60
CA ASN A 309 9.19 -18.99 26.69
C ASN A 309 9.45 -18.28 25.34
N ARG A 310 8.74 -17.17 24.99
CA ARG A 310 9.00 -16.47 23.71
C ARG A 310 10.31 -15.67 23.73
N ASP A 311 10.76 -15.18 24.88
CA ASP A 311 12.01 -14.42 24.97
C ASP A 311 13.28 -15.28 24.85
N ARG A 312 13.20 -16.58 25.12
CA ARG A 312 14.38 -17.46 25.04
C ARG A 312 14.75 -17.88 23.61
N LYS A 313 13.83 -17.81 22.64
CA LYS A 313 14.13 -18.15 21.24
C LYS A 313 14.74 -16.99 20.44
N SER A 314 14.37 -15.75 20.72
CA SER A 314 14.94 -14.59 20.02
C SER A 314 16.38 -14.29 20.41
N THR A 315 16.75 -14.55 21.68
CA THR A 315 18.12 -14.36 22.16
C THR A 315 19.09 -15.43 21.68
N ARG A 316 18.62 -16.62 21.28
CA ARG A 316 19.49 -17.69 20.76
C ARG A 316 19.80 -17.59 19.28
N LEU A 317 18.99 -16.89 18.48
CA LEU A 317 19.22 -16.70 17.06
C LEU A 317 20.27 -15.61 16.73
N ASN A 318 20.54 -14.70 17.67
CA ASN A 318 21.58 -13.66 17.52
C ASN A 318 23.00 -14.07 18.01
N SER A 319 23.15 -15.26 18.59
CA SER A 319 24.45 -15.71 19.12
C SER A 319 25.16 -16.78 18.28
N SER A 320 24.70 -17.11 17.08
CA SER A 320 25.25 -18.16 16.25
C SER A 320 25.89 -17.71 14.93
N HIS A 321 26.43 -16.47 14.86
CA HIS A 321 27.45 -16.17 13.87
C HIS A 321 28.82 -16.27 14.53
N PRO A 322 29.60 -17.36 14.28
CA PRO A 322 31.00 -17.37 14.67
C PRO A 322 31.72 -16.31 13.83
N ALA A 323 32.41 -15.39 14.49
CA ALA A 323 33.39 -14.56 13.87
C ALA A 323 34.46 -15.48 13.27
N GLY A 324 34.31 -15.84 12.01
CA GLY A 324 35.27 -16.61 11.24
C GLY A 324 36.40 -15.71 10.86
N SER A 325 37.50 -15.81 11.61
CA SER A 325 38.82 -15.38 11.22
C SER A 325 39.29 -16.15 9.98
N ARG A 326 39.67 -15.47 8.98
CA ARG A 326 40.89 -15.51 8.13
C ARG A 326 40.67 -14.89 6.80
#